data_14bfe71044c666bde0e9bbc47e870df2
#
_entry.id   14bfe71044c666bde0e9bbc47e870df2
#
_cell.length_a   1.000
_cell.length_b   1.000
_cell.length_c   1.000
_cell.angle_alpha   90.00
_cell.angle_beta   90.00
_cell.angle_gamma   90.00
#
_symmetry.space_group_name_H-M   'P 1'
#
loop_
_entity.id
_entity.type
_entity.pdbx_description
1 polymer ?
#
loop_
_entity_poly.entity_id
_entity_poly.type
_entity_poly.pdbx_seq_one_letter_code
_entity_poly.pdbx_strand_id
1 'polypeptide(L)'
;MSGTGAYRGRVRGDGNGWVVSTTGSRYWGRYGAAGLLLRAPAPDGSCAVLLQRRSIWSHQGGTWGLPGGARDSHETPEQAAIRETYEETGVRPDQIELRASVVTAVPFGTRWTYTTVIADAVELLPVVGCAESAELRWVNEDQVGDLRLHPGLANSWQKLRGMLTLTAT
;
A
#
# COMPACT_ATOMS: atom_id res chain seq x y z
N MET A 1 -26.72 20.58 -7.95
CA MET A 1 -26.07 19.88 -9.08
C MET A 1 -25.31 18.69 -8.52
N SER A 2 -25.86 17.51 -8.75
CA SER A 2 -25.41 16.23 -8.17
C SER A 2 -24.19 15.75 -8.96
N GLY A 3 -23.01 15.83 -8.37
CA GLY A 3 -21.80 15.19 -8.89
C GLY A 3 -21.88 13.68 -8.65
N THR A 4 -22.32 12.92 -9.63
CA THR A 4 -22.18 11.47 -9.64
C THR A 4 -20.71 11.11 -9.64
N GLY A 5 -20.19 10.71 -8.47
CA GLY A 5 -18.89 10.07 -8.36
C GLY A 5 -18.89 8.81 -9.21
N ALA A 6 -18.23 8.86 -10.35
CA ALA A 6 -18.10 7.71 -11.24
C ALA A 6 -17.38 6.60 -10.46
N TYR A 7 -18.07 5.49 -10.22
CA TYR A 7 -17.50 4.24 -9.74
C TYR A 7 -16.42 3.82 -10.74
N ARG A 8 -15.17 4.02 -10.38
CA ARG A 8 -14.05 3.59 -11.21
C ARG A 8 -13.90 2.09 -11.06
N GLY A 9 -14.49 1.36 -12.00
CA GLY A 9 -14.34 -0.08 -12.08
C GLY A 9 -12.85 -0.44 -12.15
N ARG A 10 -12.43 -1.36 -11.29
CA ARG A 10 -11.09 -1.93 -11.30
C ARG A 10 -10.82 -2.54 -12.69
N VAL A 11 -9.85 -2.01 -13.41
CA VAL A 11 -9.35 -2.66 -14.62
C VAL A 11 -8.71 -3.98 -14.20
N ARG A 12 -9.29 -5.10 -14.61
CA ARG A 12 -8.72 -6.42 -14.34
C ARG A 12 -7.45 -6.56 -15.17
N GLY A 13 -6.31 -6.41 -14.51
CA GLY A 13 -5.02 -6.71 -15.10
C GLY A 13 -4.72 -8.21 -15.10
N ASP A 14 -3.65 -8.58 -15.79
CA ASP A 14 -3.19 -9.98 -15.91
C ASP A 14 -2.46 -10.49 -14.66
N GLY A 15 -2.12 -9.60 -13.72
CA GLY A 15 -1.45 -9.91 -12.46
C GLY A 15 -2.33 -10.60 -11.42
N ASN A 16 -3.65 -10.58 -11.57
CA ASN A 16 -4.57 -11.15 -10.60
C ASN A 16 -4.47 -12.68 -10.57
N GLY A 17 -4.14 -13.22 -9.42
CA GLY A 17 -4.03 -14.66 -9.21
C GLY A 17 -3.14 -15.01 -8.02
N TRP A 18 -3.24 -16.27 -7.59
CA TRP A 18 -2.47 -16.79 -6.47
C TRP A 18 -1.18 -17.45 -6.94
N VAL A 19 -0.09 -17.18 -6.24
CA VAL A 19 1.16 -17.94 -6.28
C VAL A 19 1.21 -18.82 -5.05
N VAL A 20 1.52 -20.11 -5.24
CA VAL A 20 1.63 -21.07 -4.14
C VAL A 20 3.11 -21.43 -3.96
N SER A 21 3.61 -21.30 -2.72
CA SER A 21 4.97 -21.71 -2.38
C SER A 21 5.11 -23.23 -2.32
N THR A 22 6.33 -23.70 -2.27
CA THR A 22 6.63 -25.13 -2.04
C THR A 22 6.14 -25.63 -0.67
N THR A 23 5.89 -24.74 0.27
CA THR A 23 5.31 -25.04 1.60
C THR A 23 3.79 -24.94 1.65
N GLY A 24 3.13 -24.62 0.52
CA GLY A 24 1.68 -24.48 0.43
C GLY A 24 1.14 -23.11 0.79
N SER A 25 1.98 -22.14 1.20
CA SER A 25 1.57 -20.77 1.46
C SER A 25 1.15 -20.06 0.17
N ARG A 26 0.14 -19.20 0.26
CA ARG A 26 -0.46 -18.53 -0.90
C ARG A 26 -0.22 -17.03 -0.84
N TYR A 27 0.19 -16.46 -1.99
CA TYR A 27 0.47 -15.04 -2.15
C TYR A 27 -0.30 -14.49 -3.34
N TRP A 28 -0.94 -13.34 -3.15
CA TRP A 28 -1.72 -12.70 -4.20
C TRP A 28 -0.83 -11.90 -5.14
N GLY A 29 -1.03 -12.08 -6.44
CA GLY A 29 -0.28 -11.42 -7.51
C GLY A 29 0.65 -12.37 -8.26
N ARG A 30 0.31 -12.71 -9.50
CA ARG A 30 1.11 -13.64 -10.32
C ARG A 30 2.54 -13.21 -10.54
N TYR A 31 2.76 -11.89 -10.67
CA TYR A 31 4.06 -11.29 -10.94
C TYR A 31 4.62 -10.54 -9.73
N GLY A 32 4.10 -10.82 -8.54
CA GLY A 32 4.39 -10.10 -7.33
C GLY A 32 3.31 -9.06 -6.98
N ALA A 33 3.53 -8.35 -5.90
CA ALA A 33 2.66 -7.28 -5.44
C ALA A 33 3.47 -6.07 -4.98
N ALA A 34 2.83 -4.91 -4.93
CA ALA A 34 3.44 -3.69 -4.45
C ALA A 34 2.45 -2.82 -3.69
N GLY A 35 2.94 -2.09 -2.70
CA GLY A 35 2.15 -1.12 -1.94
C GLY A 35 2.89 0.19 -1.75
N LEU A 36 2.13 1.26 -1.54
CA LEU A 36 2.66 2.60 -1.38
C LEU A 36 2.67 3.00 0.10
N LEU A 37 3.86 3.24 0.63
CA LEU A 37 4.06 3.92 1.91
C LEU A 37 4.08 5.42 1.64
N LEU A 38 2.90 6.04 1.70
CA LEU A 38 2.73 7.47 1.46
C LEU A 38 2.80 8.23 2.78
N ARG A 39 3.70 9.21 2.84
CA ARG A 39 3.88 10.11 3.98
C ARG A 39 3.42 11.53 3.66
N ALA A 40 2.97 12.23 4.69
CA ALA A 40 2.71 13.66 4.60
C ALA A 40 2.94 14.35 5.96
N PRO A 41 3.30 15.64 5.97
CA PRO A 41 3.37 16.40 7.20
C PRO A 41 1.97 16.61 7.77
N ALA A 42 1.82 16.38 9.07
CA ALA A 42 0.61 16.68 9.81
C ALA A 42 0.64 18.12 10.36
N PRO A 43 -0.52 18.74 10.69
CA PRO A 43 -0.58 20.12 11.19
C PRO A 43 0.19 20.36 12.49
N ASP A 44 0.42 19.33 13.29
CA ASP A 44 1.19 19.40 14.53
C ASP A 44 2.72 19.29 14.32
N GLY A 45 3.16 19.21 13.07
CA GLY A 45 4.58 19.06 12.70
C GLY A 45 5.08 17.64 12.73
N SER A 46 4.25 16.65 13.10
CA SER A 46 4.58 15.23 12.97
C SER A 46 4.46 14.76 11.53
N CYS A 47 4.88 13.53 11.27
CA CYS A 47 4.69 12.88 9.98
C CYS A 47 3.61 11.80 10.10
N ALA A 48 2.69 11.77 9.14
CA ALA A 48 1.65 10.76 9.07
C ALA A 48 1.84 9.85 7.86
N VAL A 49 1.36 8.62 7.99
CA VAL A 49 1.37 7.57 6.95
C VAL A 49 -0.06 7.21 6.60
N LEU A 50 -0.36 7.13 5.32
CA LEU A 50 -1.67 6.67 4.85
C LEU A 50 -1.77 5.15 4.97
N LEU A 51 -2.71 4.69 5.78
CA LEU A 51 -3.00 3.27 5.97
C LEU A 51 -4.44 2.96 5.58
N GLN A 52 -4.64 1.73 5.15
CA GLN A 52 -5.94 1.16 4.82
C GLN A 52 -6.23 -0.02 5.75
N ARG A 53 -7.40 -0.02 6.36
CA ARG A 53 -7.92 -1.20 7.06
C ARG A 53 -8.61 -2.10 6.05
N ARG A 54 -8.13 -3.32 5.95
CA ARG A 54 -8.68 -4.32 5.02
C ARG A 54 -10.10 -4.71 5.44
N SER A 55 -11.00 -4.87 4.47
CA SER A 55 -12.34 -5.39 4.71
C SER A 55 -12.27 -6.72 5.47
N ILE A 56 -13.17 -6.93 6.41
CA ILE A 56 -13.24 -8.17 7.21
C ILE A 56 -13.45 -9.43 6.35
N TRP A 57 -13.96 -9.27 5.14
CA TRP A 57 -14.19 -10.35 4.18
C TRP A 57 -12.96 -10.70 3.33
N SER A 58 -11.91 -9.89 3.42
CA SER A 58 -10.66 -10.11 2.68
C SER A 58 -9.69 -11.00 3.46
N HIS A 59 -8.69 -11.56 2.75
CA HIS A 59 -7.57 -12.23 3.41
C HIS A 59 -6.86 -11.27 4.37
N GLN A 60 -6.64 -11.69 5.63
CA GLN A 60 -6.16 -10.83 6.74
C GLN A 60 -7.08 -9.64 7.04
N GLY A 61 -8.39 -9.85 6.93
CA GLY A 61 -9.41 -8.83 7.18
C GLY A 61 -9.30 -8.18 8.55
N GLY A 62 -9.63 -6.89 8.63
CA GLY A 62 -9.55 -6.08 9.84
C GLY A 62 -8.14 -5.63 10.22
N THR A 63 -7.10 -6.04 9.48
CA THR A 63 -5.73 -5.55 9.69
C THR A 63 -5.47 -4.28 8.88
N TRP A 64 -4.51 -3.48 9.36
CA TRP A 64 -4.06 -2.27 8.70
C TRP A 64 -2.85 -2.58 7.81
N GLY A 65 -2.89 -2.09 6.59
CA GLY A 65 -1.82 -2.25 5.61
C GLY A 65 -1.63 -1.01 4.74
N LEU A 66 -0.68 -1.10 3.84
CA LEU A 66 -0.49 -0.07 2.81
C LEU A 66 -1.52 -0.26 1.70
N PRO A 67 -2.00 0.83 1.08
CA PRO A 67 -2.67 0.73 -0.22
C PRO A 67 -1.76 0.02 -1.21
N GLY A 68 -2.30 -0.91 -1.99
CA GLY A 68 -1.52 -1.68 -2.95
C GLY A 68 -2.20 -2.96 -3.38
N GLY A 69 -1.56 -3.69 -4.27
CA GLY A 69 -2.12 -4.92 -4.82
C GLY A 69 -1.19 -5.64 -5.80
N ALA A 70 -1.78 -6.47 -6.66
CA ALA A 70 -1.07 -7.27 -7.63
C ALA A 70 -0.41 -6.41 -8.72
N ARG A 71 0.81 -6.75 -9.05
CA ARG A 71 1.52 -6.17 -10.20
C ARG A 71 1.12 -6.89 -11.49
N ASP A 72 0.80 -6.15 -12.52
CA ASP A 72 0.62 -6.70 -13.86
C ASP A 72 1.95 -6.96 -14.56
N SER A 73 1.96 -7.85 -15.57
CA SER A 73 3.20 -8.29 -16.23
C SER A 73 4.01 -7.16 -16.86
N HIS A 74 3.35 -6.10 -17.32
CA HIS A 74 3.95 -4.95 -17.98
C HIS A 74 4.34 -3.80 -17.03
N GLU A 75 3.97 -3.92 -15.75
CA GLU A 75 4.21 -2.86 -14.75
C GLU A 75 5.53 -3.06 -14.00
N THR A 76 6.17 -1.96 -13.63
CA THR A 76 7.14 -1.96 -12.54
C THR A 76 6.40 -2.00 -11.19
N PRO A 77 7.07 -2.39 -10.08
CA PRO A 77 6.46 -2.31 -8.76
C PRO A 77 5.95 -0.91 -8.40
N GLU A 78 6.68 0.14 -8.80
CA GLU A 78 6.30 1.54 -8.58
C GLU A 78 4.99 1.88 -9.33
N GLN A 79 4.88 1.48 -10.57
CA GLN A 79 3.67 1.70 -11.37
C GLN A 79 2.47 0.99 -10.75
N ALA A 80 2.64 -0.26 -10.31
CA ALA A 80 1.59 -1.02 -9.64
C ALA A 80 1.15 -0.36 -8.32
N ALA A 81 2.10 0.04 -7.47
CA ALA A 81 1.80 0.70 -6.20
C ALA A 81 1.04 2.02 -6.40
N ILE A 82 1.43 2.83 -7.38
CA ILE A 82 0.75 4.10 -7.71
C ILE A 82 -0.66 3.83 -8.24
N ARG A 83 -0.82 2.90 -9.17
CA ARG A 83 -2.13 2.55 -9.75
C ARG A 83 -3.10 2.04 -8.69
N GLU A 84 -2.67 1.07 -7.89
CA GLU A 84 -3.51 0.50 -6.83
C GLU A 84 -3.88 1.57 -5.79
N THR A 85 -2.93 2.42 -5.38
CA THR A 85 -3.22 3.51 -4.44
C THR A 85 -4.25 4.47 -5.01
N TYR A 86 -4.16 4.83 -6.29
CA TYR A 86 -5.15 5.67 -6.94
C TYR A 86 -6.54 5.01 -6.99
N GLU A 87 -6.61 3.73 -7.33
CA GLU A 87 -7.87 2.97 -7.37
C GLU A 87 -8.53 2.86 -5.98
N GLU A 88 -7.72 2.64 -4.94
CA GLU A 88 -8.19 2.38 -3.59
C GLU A 88 -8.46 3.65 -2.75
N THR A 89 -7.77 4.75 -3.02
CA THR A 89 -7.78 5.95 -2.17
C THR A 89 -8.14 7.24 -2.89
N GLY A 90 -8.09 7.26 -4.22
CA GLY A 90 -8.28 8.46 -5.02
C GLY A 90 -7.07 9.39 -5.07
N VAL A 91 -5.96 9.07 -4.41
CA VAL A 91 -4.71 9.85 -4.49
C VAL A 91 -4.13 9.76 -5.89
N ARG A 92 -3.96 10.91 -6.55
CA ARG A 92 -3.47 10.96 -7.93
C ARG A 92 -1.94 10.90 -7.99
N PRO A 93 -1.37 10.33 -9.07
CA PRO A 93 0.07 10.26 -9.26
C PRO A 93 0.79 11.61 -9.22
N ASP A 94 0.14 12.69 -9.67
CA ASP A 94 0.69 14.05 -9.68
C ASP A 94 0.71 14.74 -8.30
N GLN A 95 0.15 14.12 -7.27
CA GLN A 95 0.11 14.63 -5.90
C GLN A 95 1.22 14.05 -5.01
N ILE A 96 2.03 13.12 -5.54
CA ILE A 96 3.03 12.39 -4.77
C ILE A 96 4.41 12.46 -5.42
N GLU A 97 5.44 12.41 -4.60
CA GLU A 97 6.83 12.34 -5.05
C GLU A 97 7.47 11.04 -4.56
N LEU A 98 7.91 10.20 -5.50
CA LEU A 98 8.59 8.94 -5.18
C LEU A 98 9.96 9.20 -4.57
N ARG A 99 10.28 8.46 -3.50
CA ARG A 99 11.56 8.54 -2.77
C ARG A 99 12.42 7.30 -2.95
N ALA A 100 11.83 6.13 -2.77
CA ALA A 100 12.56 4.87 -2.81
C ALA A 100 11.62 3.70 -3.09
N SER A 101 12.21 2.58 -3.47
CA SER A 101 11.55 1.28 -3.54
C SER A 101 12.41 0.23 -2.84
N VAL A 102 11.79 -0.64 -2.08
CA VAL A 102 12.48 -1.72 -1.37
C VAL A 102 11.65 -3.00 -1.39
N VAL A 103 12.29 -4.11 -1.72
CA VAL A 103 11.65 -5.43 -1.57
C VAL A 103 11.58 -5.76 -0.08
N THR A 104 10.36 -5.89 0.43
CA THR A 104 10.10 -6.13 1.85
C THR A 104 9.65 -7.55 2.16
N ALA A 105 9.27 -8.34 1.15
CA ALA A 105 9.02 -9.77 1.32
C ALA A 105 9.51 -10.57 0.12
N VAL A 106 10.22 -11.65 0.42
CA VAL A 106 10.67 -12.68 -0.54
C VAL A 106 10.39 -14.04 0.10
N PRO A 107 9.19 -14.59 -0.03
CA PRO A 107 8.83 -15.84 0.61
C PRO A 107 9.64 -17.02 0.04
N PHE A 108 10.11 -17.87 0.94
CA PHE A 108 10.86 -19.06 0.58
C PHE A 108 10.05 -19.96 -0.37
N GLY A 109 10.74 -20.54 -1.38
CA GLY A 109 10.12 -21.46 -2.34
C GLY A 109 9.21 -20.79 -3.38
N THR A 110 9.36 -19.48 -3.58
CA THR A 110 8.65 -18.75 -4.65
C THR A 110 9.58 -17.75 -5.34
N ARG A 111 9.14 -17.25 -6.50
CA ARG A 111 9.70 -16.04 -7.13
C ARG A 111 8.88 -14.80 -6.83
N TRP A 112 7.84 -14.93 -6.03
CA TRP A 112 6.98 -13.83 -5.65
C TRP A 112 7.73 -12.86 -4.75
N THR A 113 7.51 -11.57 -4.97
CA THR A 113 8.05 -10.50 -4.12
C THR A 113 6.97 -9.50 -3.78
N TYR A 114 7.08 -8.90 -2.61
CA TYR A 114 6.35 -7.68 -2.27
C TYR A 114 7.32 -6.51 -2.21
N THR A 115 7.03 -5.47 -2.98
CA THR A 115 7.81 -4.23 -2.99
C THR A 115 7.04 -3.13 -2.28
N THR A 116 7.67 -2.49 -1.30
CA THR A 116 7.17 -1.27 -0.69
C THR A 116 7.79 -0.07 -1.40
N VAL A 117 6.94 0.77 -1.97
CA VAL A 117 7.32 2.04 -2.60
C VAL A 117 7.09 3.16 -1.61
N ILE A 118 8.11 3.98 -1.36
CA ILE A 118 8.04 5.10 -0.42
C ILE A 118 7.83 6.38 -1.23
N ALA A 119 6.84 7.18 -0.83
CA ALA A 119 6.52 8.44 -1.45
C ALA A 119 6.09 9.48 -0.42
N ASP A 120 6.26 10.75 -0.77
CA ASP A 120 5.82 11.88 0.04
C ASP A 120 4.71 12.67 -0.69
N ALA A 121 3.78 13.19 0.09
CA ALA A 121 2.85 14.24 -0.32
C ALA A 121 3.15 15.52 0.47
N VAL A 122 2.80 16.67 -0.09
CA VAL A 122 3.07 17.97 0.55
C VAL A 122 2.15 18.26 1.74
N GLU A 123 1.02 17.57 1.81
CA GLU A 123 -0.01 17.70 2.85
C GLU A 123 -0.80 16.42 3.03
N LEU A 124 -1.60 16.33 4.08
CA LEU A 124 -2.57 15.25 4.27
C LEU A 124 -3.65 15.34 3.17
N LEU A 125 -3.49 14.54 2.13
CA LEU A 125 -4.44 14.53 1.01
C LEU A 125 -5.79 13.97 1.43
N PRO A 126 -6.92 14.54 0.92
CA PRO A 126 -8.22 13.92 1.10
C PRO A 126 -8.26 12.55 0.40
N VAL A 127 -8.81 11.56 1.07
CA VAL A 127 -8.88 10.18 0.58
C VAL A 127 -10.32 9.69 0.57
N VAL A 128 -10.66 8.89 -0.43
CA VAL A 128 -11.98 8.26 -0.59
C VAL A 128 -11.78 6.77 -0.79
N GLY A 129 -12.24 5.99 0.17
CA GLY A 129 -12.11 4.53 0.13
C GLY A 129 -12.96 3.90 -0.97
N CYS A 130 -12.57 2.68 -1.34
CA CYS A 130 -13.31 1.80 -2.23
C CYS A 130 -13.98 0.67 -1.43
N ALA A 131 -14.72 -0.21 -2.11
CA ALA A 131 -15.41 -1.34 -1.46
C ALA A 131 -14.47 -2.35 -0.77
N GLU A 132 -13.20 -2.38 -1.13
CA GLU A 132 -12.19 -3.28 -0.55
C GLU A 132 -11.58 -2.72 0.75
N SER A 133 -11.75 -1.42 1.02
CA SER A 133 -11.26 -0.74 2.21
C SER A 133 -12.39 -0.55 3.22
N ALA A 134 -12.24 -1.09 4.41
CA ALA A 134 -13.17 -0.79 5.51
C ALA A 134 -12.96 0.64 6.02
N GLU A 135 -11.73 1.13 5.96
CA GLU A 135 -11.34 2.47 6.44
C GLU A 135 -10.02 2.90 5.81
N LEU A 136 -9.88 4.20 5.52
CA LEU A 136 -8.61 4.84 5.20
C LEU A 136 -8.29 5.85 6.30
N ARG A 137 -7.02 5.91 6.73
CA ARG A 137 -6.61 6.81 7.80
C ARG A 137 -5.16 7.27 7.62
N TRP A 138 -4.95 8.55 7.81
CA TRP A 138 -3.63 9.09 8.09
C TRP A 138 -3.29 8.82 9.56
N VAL A 139 -2.25 8.07 9.80
CA VAL A 139 -1.81 7.64 11.13
C VAL A 139 -0.44 8.24 11.40
N ASN A 140 -0.26 8.85 12.57
CA ASN A 140 1.05 9.33 13.01
C ASN A 140 2.07 8.17 12.93
N GLU A 141 3.23 8.45 12.35
CA GLU A 141 4.27 7.44 12.12
C GLU A 141 4.66 6.70 13.40
N ASP A 142 4.69 7.41 14.53
CA ASP A 142 5.00 6.80 15.84
C ASP A 142 3.92 5.84 16.35
N GLN A 143 2.69 5.99 15.86
CA GLN A 143 1.53 5.18 16.29
C GLN A 143 1.22 4.00 15.36
N VAL A 144 1.88 3.92 14.21
CA VAL A 144 1.64 2.82 13.24
C VAL A 144 1.87 1.45 13.89
N GLY A 145 2.93 1.32 14.68
CA GLY A 145 3.27 0.06 15.36
C GLY A 145 2.26 -0.40 16.41
N ASP A 146 1.38 0.49 16.88
CA ASP A 146 0.35 0.18 17.87
C ASP A 146 -0.92 -0.43 17.24
N LEU A 147 -1.02 -0.37 15.92
CA LEU A 147 -2.17 -0.91 15.19
C LEU A 147 -2.01 -2.41 14.94
N ARG A 148 -3.15 -3.08 14.77
CA ARG A 148 -3.15 -4.47 14.26
C ARG A 148 -2.74 -4.46 12.79
N LEU A 149 -1.45 -4.52 12.54
CA LEU A 149 -0.90 -4.48 11.19
C LEU A 149 -1.11 -5.81 10.45
N HIS A 150 -1.25 -5.72 9.12
CA HIS A 150 -1.09 -6.87 8.25
C HIS A 150 0.30 -7.50 8.49
N PRO A 151 0.43 -8.85 8.57
CA PRO A 151 1.70 -9.50 8.93
C PRO A 151 2.89 -9.05 8.09
N GLY A 152 2.70 -8.84 6.77
CA GLY A 152 3.74 -8.35 5.89
C GLY A 152 4.25 -6.96 6.26
N LEU A 153 3.36 -6.05 6.64
CA LEU A 153 3.74 -4.72 7.12
C LEU A 153 4.36 -4.79 8.51
N ALA A 154 3.79 -5.58 9.42
CA ALA A 154 4.33 -5.76 10.77
C ALA A 154 5.80 -6.22 10.74
N ASN A 155 6.11 -7.19 9.86
CA ASN A 155 7.47 -7.74 9.72
C ASN A 155 8.47 -6.73 9.13
N SER A 156 8.01 -5.78 8.33
CA SER A 156 8.88 -4.81 7.63
C SER A 156 8.88 -3.42 8.25
N TRP A 157 7.95 -3.10 9.15
CA TRP A 157 7.72 -1.73 9.63
C TRP A 157 8.96 -1.09 10.25
N GLN A 158 9.69 -1.80 11.12
CA GLN A 158 10.88 -1.24 11.76
C GLN A 158 11.98 -0.89 10.74
N LYS A 159 12.18 -1.74 9.73
CA LYS A 159 13.12 -1.47 8.64
C LYS A 159 12.68 -0.25 7.83
N LEU A 160 11.40 -0.21 7.45
CA LEU A 160 10.83 0.91 6.70
C LEU A 160 10.98 2.21 7.49
N ARG A 161 10.61 2.22 8.76
CA ARG A 161 10.73 3.40 9.64
C ARG A 161 12.15 3.93 9.70
N GLY A 162 13.15 3.04 9.79
CA GLY A 162 14.56 3.44 9.73
C GLY A 162 14.94 4.12 8.43
N MET A 163 14.39 3.69 7.30
CA MET A 163 14.61 4.34 5.99
C MET A 163 13.97 5.73 5.92
N LEU A 164 12.80 5.93 6.53
CA LEU A 164 12.10 7.21 6.53
C LEU A 164 12.90 8.31 7.24
N THR A 165 13.61 7.97 8.29
CA THR A 165 14.46 8.90 9.04
C THR A 165 15.65 9.39 8.22
N LEU A 166 16.19 8.56 7.32
CA LEU A 166 17.35 8.90 6.47
C LEU A 166 16.98 9.81 5.29
N THR A 167 15.73 9.84 4.88
CA THR A 167 15.27 10.66 3.74
C THR A 167 14.80 12.06 4.14
N ALA A 168 14.78 12.38 5.44
CA ALA A 168 14.31 13.65 5.98
C ALA A 168 15.40 14.74 6.11
N THR A 169 16.64 14.51 5.61
CA THR A 169 17.76 15.47 5.62
C THR A 169 17.99 16.12 4.29
#